data_45f1d8bdfac0476086f5755eef266713
#
_entry.id   45f1d8bdfac0476086f5755eef266713
#
_cell.length_a   1.000
_cell.length_b   1.000
_cell.length_c   1.000
_cell.angle_alpha   90.00
_cell.angle_beta   90.00
_cell.angle_gamma   90.00
#
_symmetry.space_group_name_H-M   'P 1'
#
loop_
_entity.id
_entity.type
_entity.pdbx_description
1 polymer ?
#
loop_
_entity_poly.entity_id
_entity_poly.type
_entity_poly.pdbx_seq_one_letter_code
_entity_poly.pdbx_strand_id
1 'polypeptide(L)'
;MDVCVVALGKIGLPLAVQFAEAGHRVSGADIDHEAVALINDGVTPFPGEAGLDEALRQVRASGVFEATTDTAAAVASSEVVVVVVPLMVDARSRPDFGPMDAATSDIARGLRPGTLVSYETTIPVHTTRRRFGVALEEATGMTVGEDFFLCHSPERVFSGRIFADLRAYPKIVGGVDAESSRRAVEFYTSALEFDERDDLAKPNGVWDLGSAEAAELAKLAETTYRDVNIGLANQFARFADAISVDVNAVIQACNSQPYSHIHRPGVAVGGHCIPVYPQFYIFNDPAATIPIAARAANKAMPGYTVDLLAAAVGDLRDQQVLVLGAAYRGGVKETAFSGAYDLVEELGARGAAPVVHDPLYTDGELAALGFQPAATSADLAPVGSILQADHEIYRDLSSLGLPLGDVLIDGRNWVSSVPSETRRITIGRGEVVDAAVDVAGSLGSVA
;
A
#
# COMPACT_ATOMS: atom_id res chain seq x y z
N MET A 1 20.80 -12.84 -19.31
CA MET A 1 19.53 -13.55 -19.60
C MET A 1 18.60 -12.61 -20.33
N ASP A 2 17.67 -13.17 -21.10
CA ASP A 2 16.56 -12.44 -21.68
C ASP A 2 15.37 -12.49 -20.69
N VAL A 3 14.87 -11.31 -20.29
CA VAL A 3 13.86 -11.18 -19.23
C VAL A 3 12.66 -10.42 -19.76
N CYS A 4 11.45 -10.95 -19.52
CA CYS A 4 10.20 -10.23 -19.73
C CYS A 4 9.64 -9.75 -18.38
N VAL A 5 9.28 -8.46 -18.26
CA VAL A 5 8.55 -7.93 -17.11
C VAL A 5 7.13 -7.57 -17.55
N VAL A 6 6.12 -8.22 -16.98
CA VAL A 6 4.71 -8.04 -17.32
C VAL A 6 4.04 -7.09 -16.35
N ALA A 7 3.49 -6.01 -16.86
CA ALA A 7 3.00 -4.78 -16.25
C ALA A 7 4.13 -3.82 -15.83
N LEU A 8 4.12 -2.62 -16.45
CA LEU A 8 5.14 -1.58 -16.27
C LEU A 8 4.64 -0.40 -15.41
N GLY A 9 3.83 -0.70 -14.41
CA GLY A 9 3.38 0.26 -13.42
C GLY A 9 4.49 0.65 -12.43
N LYS A 10 4.08 1.26 -11.30
CA LYS A 10 4.98 1.82 -10.25
C LYS A 10 6.00 0.82 -9.68
N ILE A 11 5.76 -0.48 -9.78
CA ILE A 11 6.70 -1.52 -9.34
C ILE A 11 7.43 -2.15 -10.53
N GLY A 12 6.71 -2.52 -11.59
CA GLY A 12 7.28 -3.27 -12.70
C GLY A 12 8.29 -2.49 -13.53
N LEU A 13 8.06 -1.20 -13.79
CA LEU A 13 9.03 -0.41 -14.56
C LEU A 13 10.36 -0.22 -13.81
N PRO A 14 10.39 0.15 -12.50
CA PRO A 14 11.65 0.19 -11.75
C PRO A 14 12.37 -1.17 -11.71
N LEU A 15 11.66 -2.28 -11.54
CA LEU A 15 12.25 -3.63 -11.60
C LEU A 15 12.87 -3.93 -12.98
N ALA A 16 12.14 -3.64 -14.06
CA ALA A 16 12.62 -3.84 -15.42
C ALA A 16 13.91 -3.04 -15.71
N VAL A 17 13.94 -1.78 -15.23
CA VAL A 17 15.13 -0.91 -15.34
C VAL A 17 16.28 -1.49 -14.50
N GLN A 18 16.03 -1.91 -13.25
CA GLN A 18 17.05 -2.52 -12.39
C GLN A 18 17.65 -3.78 -13.01
N PHE A 19 16.83 -4.66 -13.60
CA PHE A 19 17.35 -5.85 -14.29
C PHE A 19 18.18 -5.50 -15.52
N ALA A 20 17.79 -4.46 -16.26
CA ALA A 20 18.55 -3.96 -17.40
C ALA A 20 19.90 -3.35 -16.98
N GLU A 21 19.95 -2.59 -15.87
CA GLU A 21 21.19 -2.07 -15.28
C GLU A 21 22.12 -3.19 -14.80
N ALA A 22 21.57 -4.31 -14.32
CA ALA A 22 22.33 -5.50 -13.96
C ALA A 22 22.87 -6.29 -15.18
N GLY A 23 22.63 -5.83 -16.41
CA GLY A 23 23.18 -6.40 -17.64
C GLY A 23 22.29 -7.46 -18.29
N HIS A 24 21.04 -7.59 -17.89
CA HIS A 24 20.06 -8.43 -18.58
C HIS A 24 19.47 -7.67 -19.79
N ARG A 25 19.03 -8.40 -20.82
CA ARG A 25 18.23 -7.82 -21.89
C ARG A 25 16.75 -7.93 -21.49
N VAL A 26 16.05 -6.80 -21.39
CA VAL A 26 14.72 -6.73 -20.79
C VAL A 26 13.69 -6.26 -21.82
N SER A 27 12.61 -7.03 -21.97
CA SER A 27 11.39 -6.65 -22.68
C SER A 27 10.29 -6.40 -21.67
N GLY A 28 9.88 -5.15 -21.49
CA GLY A 28 8.73 -4.80 -20.65
C GLY A 28 7.44 -4.93 -21.44
N ALA A 29 6.45 -5.64 -20.92
CA ALA A 29 5.13 -5.79 -21.54
C ALA A 29 4.05 -5.10 -20.72
N ASP A 30 3.27 -4.21 -21.36
CA ASP A 30 2.14 -3.53 -20.72
C ASP A 30 0.99 -3.36 -21.73
N ILE A 31 -0.24 -3.42 -21.24
CA ILE A 31 -1.44 -3.26 -22.08
C ILE A 31 -1.72 -1.78 -22.43
N ASP A 32 -1.12 -0.85 -21.71
CA ASP A 32 -1.29 0.59 -21.93
C ASP A 32 -0.36 1.08 -23.05
N HIS A 33 -0.94 1.35 -24.23
CA HIS A 33 -0.22 1.85 -25.39
C HIS A 33 0.48 3.20 -25.15
N GLU A 34 -0.12 4.09 -24.36
CA GLU A 34 0.44 5.40 -24.07
C GLU A 34 1.65 5.27 -23.13
N ALA A 35 1.52 4.44 -22.08
CA ALA A 35 2.65 4.16 -21.19
C ALA A 35 3.82 3.51 -21.94
N VAL A 36 3.55 2.52 -22.80
CA VAL A 36 4.57 1.87 -23.65
C VAL A 36 5.28 2.87 -24.56
N ALA A 37 4.53 3.79 -25.19
CA ALA A 37 5.12 4.83 -26.05
C ALA A 37 6.05 5.76 -25.25
N LEU A 38 5.60 6.28 -24.10
CA LEU A 38 6.39 7.14 -23.22
C LEU A 38 7.67 6.42 -22.76
N ILE A 39 7.57 5.18 -22.30
CA ILE A 39 8.71 4.39 -21.84
C ILE A 39 9.72 4.20 -22.97
N ASN A 40 9.28 3.91 -24.18
CA ASN A 40 10.16 3.78 -25.35
C ASN A 40 10.84 5.08 -25.74
N ASP A 41 10.24 6.22 -25.45
CA ASP A 41 10.82 7.56 -25.61
C ASP A 41 11.74 7.95 -24.42
N GLY A 42 11.92 7.07 -23.42
CA GLY A 42 12.74 7.32 -22.23
C GLY A 42 12.05 8.24 -21.20
N VAL A 43 10.73 8.31 -21.23
CA VAL A 43 9.90 9.12 -20.32
C VAL A 43 9.10 8.20 -19.39
N THR A 44 9.17 8.47 -18.08
CA THR A 44 8.40 7.70 -17.10
C THR A 44 6.92 8.08 -17.14
N PRO A 45 5.98 7.11 -17.18
CA PRO A 45 4.55 7.40 -17.25
C PRO A 45 3.93 7.87 -15.92
N PHE A 46 4.71 7.88 -14.84
CA PHE A 46 4.28 8.32 -13.51
C PHE A 46 5.43 9.00 -12.76
N PRO A 47 5.16 10.02 -11.95
CA PRO A 47 6.18 10.73 -11.18
C PRO A 47 6.46 10.03 -9.83
N GLY A 48 7.55 10.44 -9.18
CA GLY A 48 7.77 10.23 -7.75
C GLY A 48 8.70 9.09 -7.38
N GLU A 49 9.30 8.38 -8.33
CA GLU A 49 10.34 7.39 -8.04
C GLU A 49 11.73 7.99 -8.26
N ALA A 50 12.52 8.05 -7.19
CA ALA A 50 13.84 8.68 -7.21
C ALA A 50 14.80 7.90 -8.13
N GLY A 51 15.41 8.60 -9.09
CA GLY A 51 16.41 8.06 -10.02
C GLY A 51 15.85 7.33 -11.24
N LEU A 52 14.54 7.01 -11.28
CA LEU A 52 13.95 6.22 -12.37
C LEU A 52 14.06 6.89 -13.73
N ASP A 53 13.82 8.20 -13.82
CA ASP A 53 13.87 8.94 -15.09
C ASP A 53 15.26 8.86 -15.76
N GLU A 54 16.30 8.97 -14.98
CA GLU A 54 17.67 8.91 -15.48
C GLU A 54 18.06 7.47 -15.86
N ALA A 55 17.77 6.50 -14.99
CA ALA A 55 18.05 5.10 -15.22
C ALA A 55 17.31 4.57 -16.48
N LEU A 56 16.02 4.93 -16.65
CA LEU A 56 15.24 4.56 -17.84
C LEU A 56 15.87 5.10 -19.12
N ARG A 57 16.29 6.39 -19.15
CA ARG A 57 16.96 6.97 -20.32
C ARG A 57 18.26 6.25 -20.66
N GLN A 58 19.04 5.85 -19.66
CA GLN A 58 20.31 5.14 -19.85
C GLN A 58 20.10 3.73 -20.42
N VAL A 59 19.18 2.93 -19.86
CA VAL A 59 18.93 1.56 -20.35
C VAL A 59 18.26 1.57 -21.73
N ARG A 60 17.45 2.60 -22.04
CA ARG A 60 16.90 2.80 -23.40
C ARG A 60 18.00 3.15 -24.40
N ALA A 61 18.88 4.08 -24.05
CA ALA A 61 19.98 4.50 -24.92
C ALA A 61 20.97 3.38 -25.21
N SER A 62 21.19 2.47 -24.26
CA SER A 62 22.06 1.29 -24.45
C SER A 62 21.41 0.16 -25.27
N GLY A 63 20.09 0.22 -25.49
CA GLY A 63 19.35 -0.78 -26.26
C GLY A 63 19.13 -2.11 -25.53
N VAL A 64 19.36 -2.18 -24.22
CA VAL A 64 19.14 -3.39 -23.41
C VAL A 64 17.72 -3.50 -22.87
N PHE A 65 16.93 -2.43 -22.99
CA PHE A 65 15.54 -2.39 -22.56
C PHE A 65 14.62 -1.87 -23.67
N GLU A 66 13.48 -2.52 -23.86
CA GLU A 66 12.39 -2.08 -24.73
C GLU A 66 11.02 -2.37 -24.08
N ALA A 67 10.00 -1.59 -24.43
CA ALA A 67 8.62 -1.84 -23.99
C ALA A 67 7.74 -2.22 -25.19
N THR A 68 6.76 -3.11 -24.96
CA THR A 68 5.84 -3.61 -26.00
C THR A 68 4.44 -3.84 -25.42
N THR A 69 3.43 -3.83 -26.29
CA THR A 69 2.07 -4.28 -25.94
C THR A 69 1.81 -5.74 -26.30
N ASP A 70 2.77 -6.43 -26.94
CA ASP A 70 2.66 -7.85 -27.27
C ASP A 70 3.36 -8.70 -26.23
N THR A 71 2.61 -9.02 -25.15
CA THR A 71 3.10 -9.85 -24.05
C THR A 71 3.56 -11.22 -24.53
N ALA A 72 2.81 -11.85 -25.45
CA ALA A 72 3.15 -13.19 -25.93
C ALA A 72 4.48 -13.22 -26.71
N ALA A 73 4.74 -12.22 -27.55
CA ALA A 73 6.01 -12.10 -28.26
C ALA A 73 7.18 -11.82 -27.31
N ALA A 74 7.00 -10.93 -26.30
CA ALA A 74 8.01 -10.66 -25.29
C ALA A 74 8.36 -11.92 -24.48
N VAL A 75 7.37 -12.66 -24.02
CA VAL A 75 7.54 -13.94 -23.30
C VAL A 75 8.26 -14.96 -24.17
N ALA A 76 7.86 -15.09 -25.46
CA ALA A 76 8.45 -16.05 -26.36
C ALA A 76 9.96 -15.84 -26.64
N SER A 77 10.49 -14.67 -26.37
CA SER A 77 11.92 -14.34 -26.51
C SER A 77 12.69 -14.35 -25.18
N SER A 78 12.04 -14.73 -24.07
CA SER A 78 12.60 -14.58 -22.73
C SER A 78 12.85 -15.92 -22.04
N GLU A 79 13.93 -15.97 -21.25
CA GLU A 79 14.30 -17.08 -20.36
C GLU A 79 13.59 -16.97 -19.00
N VAL A 80 13.27 -15.71 -18.60
CA VAL A 80 12.61 -15.39 -17.33
C VAL A 80 11.45 -14.43 -17.59
N VAL A 81 10.30 -14.70 -16.99
CA VAL A 81 9.11 -13.84 -17.02
C VAL A 81 8.77 -13.43 -15.61
N VAL A 82 8.80 -12.13 -15.31
CA VAL A 82 8.46 -11.54 -14.02
C VAL A 82 7.10 -10.86 -14.12
N VAL A 83 6.14 -11.27 -13.28
CA VAL A 83 4.75 -10.83 -13.36
C VAL A 83 4.42 -9.91 -12.18
N VAL A 84 4.08 -8.64 -12.48
CA VAL A 84 3.82 -7.60 -11.48
C VAL A 84 2.42 -6.98 -11.67
N VAL A 85 1.54 -7.69 -12.34
CA VAL A 85 0.13 -7.28 -12.56
C VAL A 85 -0.57 -7.15 -11.21
N PRO A 86 -1.22 -6.01 -10.90
CA PRO A 86 -1.82 -5.79 -9.60
C PRO A 86 -2.99 -6.74 -9.33
N LEU A 87 -3.08 -7.23 -8.09
CA LEU A 87 -4.24 -7.93 -7.54
C LEU A 87 -4.93 -7.05 -6.51
N MET A 88 -6.19 -6.72 -6.76
CA MET A 88 -7.00 -5.88 -5.89
C MET A 88 -8.10 -6.71 -5.23
N VAL A 89 -8.91 -6.08 -4.38
CA VAL A 89 -10.11 -6.68 -3.82
C VAL A 89 -11.37 -6.12 -4.48
N ASP A 90 -12.38 -6.98 -4.63
CA ASP A 90 -13.72 -6.58 -5.05
C ASP A 90 -14.48 -5.85 -3.91
N ALA A 91 -15.71 -5.39 -4.18
CA ALA A 91 -16.58 -4.73 -3.20
C ALA A 91 -16.92 -5.61 -1.98
N ARG A 92 -16.64 -6.92 -2.01
CA ARG A 92 -16.81 -7.87 -0.92
C ARG A 92 -15.48 -8.23 -0.24
N SER A 93 -14.44 -7.44 -0.48
CA SER A 93 -13.08 -7.68 0.02
C SER A 93 -12.46 -9.02 -0.40
N ARG A 94 -12.87 -9.58 -1.56
CA ARG A 94 -12.32 -10.82 -2.11
C ARG A 94 -11.34 -10.50 -3.24
N PRO A 95 -10.27 -11.30 -3.43
CA PRO A 95 -9.32 -11.10 -4.52
C PRO A 95 -10.00 -11.09 -5.89
N ASP A 96 -9.75 -10.06 -6.70
CA ASP A 96 -10.19 -9.97 -8.10
C ASP A 96 -9.06 -10.44 -9.03
N PHE A 97 -9.11 -11.69 -9.41
CA PHE A 97 -8.09 -12.31 -10.25
C PHE A 97 -8.20 -11.98 -11.75
N GLY A 98 -9.24 -11.27 -12.19
CA GLY A 98 -9.48 -11.02 -13.62
C GLY A 98 -8.25 -10.52 -14.39
N PRO A 99 -7.58 -9.43 -13.95
CA PRO A 99 -6.38 -8.93 -14.62
C PRO A 99 -5.21 -9.93 -14.65
N MET A 100 -4.98 -10.65 -13.53
CA MET A 100 -3.88 -11.63 -13.45
C MET A 100 -4.15 -12.87 -14.30
N ASP A 101 -5.39 -13.35 -14.36
CA ASP A 101 -5.77 -14.47 -15.21
C ASP A 101 -5.60 -14.11 -16.70
N ALA A 102 -5.98 -12.89 -17.10
CA ALA A 102 -5.76 -12.40 -18.46
C ALA A 102 -4.26 -12.36 -18.80
N ALA A 103 -3.44 -11.79 -17.93
CA ALA A 103 -1.99 -11.76 -18.12
C ALA A 103 -1.38 -13.16 -18.16
N THR A 104 -1.83 -14.09 -17.30
CA THR A 104 -1.37 -15.49 -17.29
C THR A 104 -1.74 -16.19 -18.62
N SER A 105 -2.92 -15.90 -19.17
CA SER A 105 -3.31 -16.42 -20.50
C SER A 105 -2.43 -15.87 -21.63
N ASP A 106 -2.04 -14.57 -21.55
CA ASP A 106 -1.14 -13.96 -22.53
C ASP A 106 0.27 -14.55 -22.44
N ILE A 107 0.76 -14.77 -21.20
CA ILE A 107 2.05 -15.46 -20.94
C ILE A 107 2.03 -16.86 -21.51
N ALA A 108 0.95 -17.64 -21.31
CA ALA A 108 0.85 -19.01 -21.81
C ALA A 108 1.00 -19.09 -23.34
N ARG A 109 0.51 -18.10 -24.10
CA ARG A 109 0.67 -18.06 -25.57
C ARG A 109 2.12 -17.94 -26.04
N GLY A 110 2.96 -17.31 -25.23
CA GLY A 110 4.39 -17.15 -25.53
C GLY A 110 5.31 -18.14 -24.80
N LEU A 111 4.81 -18.86 -23.80
CA LEU A 111 5.62 -19.70 -22.92
C LEU A 111 6.36 -20.79 -23.70
N ARG A 112 7.66 -20.98 -23.38
CA ARG A 112 8.51 -21.98 -24.01
C ARG A 112 9.13 -22.92 -22.97
N PRO A 113 9.55 -24.12 -23.39
CA PRO A 113 10.32 -24.99 -22.52
C PRO A 113 11.59 -24.31 -22.00
N GLY A 114 11.85 -24.50 -20.71
CA GLY A 114 12.99 -23.91 -19.99
C GLY A 114 12.72 -22.55 -19.35
N THR A 115 11.62 -21.87 -19.65
CA THR A 115 11.29 -20.55 -19.07
C THR A 115 10.95 -20.64 -17.57
N LEU A 116 11.50 -19.71 -16.79
CA LEU A 116 11.08 -19.46 -15.42
C LEU A 116 9.99 -18.36 -15.39
N VAL A 117 8.84 -18.63 -14.79
CA VAL A 117 7.80 -17.62 -14.52
C VAL A 117 7.81 -17.27 -13.02
N SER A 118 8.02 -16.02 -12.68
CA SER A 118 8.04 -15.51 -11.31
C SER A 118 6.89 -14.53 -11.09
N TYR A 119 5.95 -14.88 -10.24
CA TYR A 119 4.90 -13.97 -9.79
C TYR A 119 5.40 -13.16 -8.59
N GLU A 120 5.48 -11.83 -8.73
CA GLU A 120 5.91 -10.92 -7.65
C GLU A 120 4.76 -10.20 -6.93
N THR A 121 3.62 -10.12 -7.58
CA THR A 121 2.41 -9.54 -6.99
C THR A 121 2.00 -10.32 -5.74
N THR A 122 1.68 -9.60 -4.67
CA THR A 122 1.13 -10.22 -3.45
C THR A 122 -0.21 -10.89 -3.74
N ILE A 123 -0.31 -12.17 -3.41
CA ILE A 123 -1.44 -13.05 -3.73
C ILE A 123 -1.81 -13.94 -2.52
N PRO A 124 -3.04 -14.48 -2.47
CA PRO A 124 -3.43 -15.51 -1.50
C PRO A 124 -2.54 -16.76 -1.60
N VAL A 125 -2.35 -17.45 -0.47
CA VAL A 125 -1.56 -18.70 -0.44
C VAL A 125 -2.15 -19.77 -1.35
N HIS A 126 -1.30 -20.57 -1.99
CA HIS A 126 -1.57 -21.56 -3.02
C HIS A 126 -1.92 -21.01 -4.40
N THR A 127 -1.96 -19.71 -4.62
CA THR A 127 -2.34 -19.12 -5.91
C THR A 127 -1.34 -19.45 -7.00
N THR A 128 -0.04 -19.35 -6.73
CA THR A 128 1.02 -19.64 -7.70
C THR A 128 0.87 -21.06 -8.25
N ARG A 129 0.79 -22.05 -7.37
CA ARG A 129 0.71 -23.46 -7.77
C ARG A 129 -0.64 -23.85 -8.33
N ARG A 130 -1.73 -23.53 -7.59
CA ARG A 130 -3.06 -24.14 -7.85
C ARG A 130 -3.91 -23.33 -8.83
N ARG A 131 -3.55 -22.07 -9.07
CA ARG A 131 -4.25 -21.24 -10.05
C ARG A 131 -3.40 -21.00 -11.28
N PHE A 132 -2.28 -20.34 -11.14
CA PHE A 132 -1.45 -19.93 -12.28
C PHE A 132 -0.69 -21.11 -12.87
N GLY A 133 -0.12 -21.99 -12.04
CA GLY A 133 0.55 -23.20 -12.51
C GLY A 133 -0.40 -24.07 -13.33
N VAL A 134 -1.59 -24.37 -12.78
CA VAL A 134 -2.62 -25.15 -13.48
C VAL A 134 -3.06 -24.47 -14.78
N ALA A 135 -3.30 -23.14 -14.76
CA ALA A 135 -3.70 -22.41 -15.97
C ALA A 135 -2.64 -22.44 -17.08
N LEU A 136 -1.35 -22.33 -16.70
CA LEU A 136 -0.24 -22.45 -17.64
C LEU A 136 -0.11 -23.87 -18.22
N GLU A 137 -0.21 -24.91 -17.39
CA GLU A 137 -0.19 -26.30 -17.82
C GLU A 137 -1.35 -26.63 -18.79
N GLU A 138 -2.58 -26.24 -18.43
CA GLU A 138 -3.78 -26.47 -19.26
C GLU A 138 -3.69 -25.75 -20.61
N ALA A 139 -3.17 -24.51 -20.64
CA ALA A 139 -3.10 -23.71 -21.86
C ALA A 139 -1.96 -24.15 -22.80
N THR A 140 -0.85 -24.69 -22.25
CA THR A 140 0.33 -25.03 -23.05
C THR A 140 0.52 -26.51 -23.29
N GLY A 141 -0.06 -27.36 -22.45
CA GLY A 141 0.19 -28.82 -22.43
C GLY A 141 1.57 -29.18 -21.87
N MET A 142 2.32 -28.22 -21.34
CA MET A 142 3.61 -28.42 -20.67
C MET A 142 3.42 -28.72 -19.17
N THR A 143 4.41 -29.35 -18.54
CA THR A 143 4.40 -29.72 -17.12
C THR A 143 5.32 -28.78 -16.34
N VAL A 144 4.80 -28.19 -15.26
CA VAL A 144 5.59 -27.35 -14.35
C VAL A 144 6.64 -28.20 -13.61
N GLY A 145 7.87 -27.69 -13.50
CA GLY A 145 9.01 -28.39 -12.89
C GLY A 145 9.77 -29.31 -13.86
N GLU A 146 9.21 -29.60 -15.02
CA GLU A 146 9.84 -30.39 -16.09
C GLU A 146 10.09 -29.54 -17.34
N ASP A 147 9.02 -29.00 -17.94
CA ASP A 147 9.11 -28.23 -19.18
C ASP A 147 9.31 -26.74 -18.91
N PHE A 148 8.68 -26.19 -17.89
CA PHE A 148 8.87 -24.80 -17.44
C PHE A 148 8.92 -24.75 -15.91
N PHE A 149 9.35 -23.60 -15.37
CA PHE A 149 9.58 -23.43 -13.94
C PHE A 149 8.74 -22.28 -13.39
N LEU A 150 8.31 -22.40 -12.14
CA LEU A 150 7.35 -21.47 -11.54
C LEU A 150 7.72 -21.15 -10.08
N CYS A 151 7.76 -19.85 -9.74
CA CYS A 151 8.01 -19.42 -8.39
C CYS A 151 7.14 -18.22 -8.00
N HIS A 152 7.09 -17.97 -6.69
CA HIS A 152 6.61 -16.73 -6.11
C HIS A 152 7.77 -15.97 -5.47
N SER A 153 7.84 -14.66 -5.73
CA SER A 153 8.88 -13.80 -5.19
C SER A 153 8.27 -12.44 -4.83
N PRO A 154 7.58 -12.30 -3.67
CA PRO A 154 6.81 -11.11 -3.36
C PRO A 154 7.69 -9.86 -3.25
N GLU A 155 7.20 -8.75 -3.83
CA GLU A 155 7.88 -7.49 -3.71
C GLU A 155 7.61 -6.82 -2.35
N ARG A 156 8.65 -6.18 -1.77
CA ARG A 156 8.64 -5.65 -0.40
C ARG A 156 9.05 -4.19 -0.29
N VAL A 157 9.04 -3.48 -1.41
CA VAL A 157 9.49 -2.08 -1.53
C VAL A 157 8.37 -1.08 -1.26
N PHE A 158 8.76 0.18 -1.01
CA PHE A 158 7.87 1.33 -0.92
C PHE A 158 8.03 2.23 -2.15
N SER A 159 6.92 2.65 -2.74
CA SER A 159 6.91 3.65 -3.82
C SER A 159 7.65 4.92 -3.40
N GLY A 160 8.46 5.46 -4.31
CA GLY A 160 9.31 6.63 -4.11
C GLY A 160 10.73 6.30 -3.65
N ARG A 161 11.04 5.04 -3.31
CA ARG A 161 12.36 4.58 -2.85
C ARG A 161 12.67 3.14 -3.25
N ILE A 162 12.11 2.68 -4.36
CA ILE A 162 12.15 1.27 -4.77
C ILE A 162 13.60 0.79 -4.93
N PHE A 163 14.45 1.52 -5.63
CA PHE A 163 15.87 1.13 -5.83
C PHE A 163 16.63 0.97 -4.51
N ALA A 164 16.41 1.87 -3.55
CA ALA A 164 17.03 1.77 -2.23
C ALA A 164 16.53 0.55 -1.45
N ASP A 165 15.22 0.28 -1.51
CA ASP A 165 14.61 -0.84 -0.80
C ASP A 165 14.99 -2.20 -1.42
N LEU A 166 15.13 -2.29 -2.76
CA LEU A 166 15.62 -3.49 -3.45
C LEU A 166 17.03 -3.89 -3.00
N ARG A 167 17.89 -2.92 -2.69
CA ARG A 167 19.23 -3.18 -2.15
C ARG A 167 19.21 -3.49 -0.65
N ALA A 168 18.32 -2.82 0.10
CA ALA A 168 18.29 -2.91 1.55
C ALA A 168 17.63 -4.18 2.10
N TYR A 169 16.70 -4.79 1.35
CA TYR A 169 15.93 -5.92 1.84
C TYR A 169 16.29 -7.23 1.15
N PRO A 170 16.30 -8.37 1.89
CA PRO A 170 16.44 -9.67 1.26
C PRO A 170 15.32 -9.92 0.26
N LYS A 171 15.65 -10.39 -0.93
CA LYS A 171 14.68 -10.86 -1.92
C LYS A 171 14.21 -12.26 -1.52
N ILE A 172 12.94 -12.39 -1.20
CA ILE A 172 12.32 -13.67 -0.84
C ILE A 172 11.92 -14.39 -2.12
N VAL A 173 12.22 -15.68 -2.21
CA VAL A 173 11.77 -16.56 -3.28
C VAL A 173 11.22 -17.87 -2.72
N GLY A 174 10.33 -18.51 -3.48
CA GLY A 174 9.89 -19.86 -3.22
C GLY A 174 9.38 -20.51 -4.52
N GLY A 175 9.99 -21.60 -4.95
CA GLY A 175 9.56 -22.34 -6.11
C GLY A 175 8.40 -23.31 -5.82
N VAL A 176 7.67 -23.70 -6.84
CA VAL A 176 6.69 -24.78 -6.73
C VAL A 176 7.35 -26.14 -6.55
N ASP A 177 8.63 -26.23 -6.89
CA ASP A 177 9.53 -27.39 -6.70
C ASP A 177 10.96 -26.88 -6.50
N ALA A 178 11.89 -27.80 -6.22
CA ALA A 178 13.27 -27.49 -5.90
C ALA A 178 14.05 -26.86 -7.07
N GLU A 179 13.75 -27.28 -8.30
CA GLU A 179 14.42 -26.74 -9.50
C GLU A 179 13.91 -25.33 -9.81
N SER A 180 12.61 -25.09 -9.64
CA SER A 180 12.01 -23.75 -9.72
C SER A 180 12.63 -22.79 -8.69
N SER A 181 12.82 -23.24 -7.43
CA SER A 181 13.52 -22.45 -6.41
C SER A 181 14.96 -22.14 -6.83
N ARG A 182 15.73 -23.15 -7.26
CA ARG A 182 17.13 -22.98 -7.67
C ARG A 182 17.28 -21.93 -8.78
N ARG A 183 16.43 -22.01 -9.81
CA ARG A 183 16.45 -21.06 -10.93
C ARG A 183 16.05 -19.65 -10.50
N ALA A 184 15.08 -19.52 -9.61
CA ALA A 184 14.68 -18.23 -9.04
C ALA A 184 15.84 -17.59 -8.25
N VAL A 185 16.52 -18.36 -7.41
CA VAL A 185 17.70 -17.89 -6.66
C VAL A 185 18.81 -17.43 -7.63
N GLU A 186 19.10 -18.23 -8.65
CA GLU A 186 20.12 -17.89 -9.67
C GLU A 186 19.77 -16.58 -10.39
N PHE A 187 18.54 -16.43 -10.86
CA PHE A 187 18.08 -15.21 -11.53
C PHE A 187 18.20 -13.99 -10.62
N TYR A 188 17.56 -13.99 -9.46
CA TYR A 188 17.56 -12.79 -8.59
C TYR A 188 18.94 -12.45 -8.02
N THR A 189 19.82 -13.44 -7.86
CA THR A 189 21.21 -13.19 -7.47
C THR A 189 21.98 -12.47 -8.58
N SER A 190 21.66 -12.72 -9.85
CA SER A 190 22.30 -12.05 -10.99
C SER A 190 21.66 -10.70 -11.31
N ALA A 191 20.41 -10.48 -10.92
CA ALA A 191 19.58 -9.33 -11.30
C ALA A 191 19.53 -8.22 -10.25
N LEU A 192 19.94 -8.50 -9.00
CA LEU A 192 19.86 -7.56 -7.87
C LEU A 192 21.20 -7.46 -7.15
N GLU A 193 21.49 -6.26 -6.69
CA GLU A 193 22.58 -5.99 -5.76
C GLU A 193 22.04 -5.80 -4.35
N PHE A 194 22.80 -6.23 -3.34
CA PHE A 194 22.39 -6.18 -1.94
C PHE A 194 23.39 -5.46 -1.07
N ASP A 195 22.92 -4.54 -0.25
CA ASP A 195 23.74 -3.85 0.75
C ASP A 195 24.08 -4.81 1.90
N GLU A 196 25.27 -4.66 2.50
CA GLU A 196 25.63 -5.40 3.71
C GLU A 196 24.75 -4.99 4.88
N ARG A 197 24.26 -5.97 5.65
CA ARG A 197 23.34 -5.79 6.76
C ARG A 197 23.68 -6.73 7.92
N ASP A 198 24.23 -6.18 9.00
CA ASP A 198 24.64 -6.92 10.21
C ASP A 198 23.47 -7.23 11.16
N ASP A 199 22.32 -6.58 10.96
CA ASP A 199 21.12 -6.75 11.79
C ASP A 199 20.21 -7.90 11.34
N LEU A 200 20.55 -8.58 10.25
CA LEU A 200 19.77 -9.70 9.72
C LEU A 200 20.28 -11.04 10.26
N ALA A 201 19.36 -12.01 10.42
CA ALA A 201 19.70 -13.36 10.87
C ALA A 201 20.54 -14.18 9.87
N LYS A 202 20.55 -13.77 8.59
CA LYS A 202 21.34 -14.32 7.49
C LYS A 202 21.90 -13.16 6.68
N PRO A 203 22.99 -13.35 5.90
CA PRO A 203 23.47 -12.33 4.95
C PRO A 203 22.34 -11.79 4.07
N ASN A 204 22.36 -10.49 3.79
CA ASN A 204 21.45 -9.90 2.82
C ASN A 204 21.67 -10.52 1.45
N GLY A 205 20.59 -10.75 0.69
CA GLY A 205 20.65 -11.46 -0.58
C GLY A 205 19.33 -12.14 -0.90
N VAL A 206 19.38 -13.17 -1.73
CA VAL A 206 18.20 -13.96 -2.08
C VAL A 206 17.96 -15.03 -1.03
N TRP A 207 16.77 -15.02 -0.41
CA TRP A 207 16.35 -15.98 0.60
C TRP A 207 15.31 -16.95 0.06
N ASP A 208 15.70 -18.19 -0.18
CA ASP A 208 14.77 -19.26 -0.54
C ASP A 208 14.03 -19.76 0.71
N LEU A 209 12.70 -19.74 0.65
CA LEU A 209 11.79 -20.23 1.70
C LEU A 209 11.34 -21.68 1.45
N GLY A 210 11.83 -22.32 0.38
CA GLY A 210 11.61 -23.74 0.08
C GLY A 210 10.28 -24.05 -0.62
N SER A 211 9.33 -23.13 -0.67
CA SER A 211 8.09 -23.31 -1.44
C SER A 211 7.42 -21.98 -1.80
N ALA A 212 6.65 -21.99 -2.88
CA ALA A 212 5.86 -20.83 -3.30
C ALA A 212 4.87 -20.41 -2.20
N GLU A 213 4.26 -21.37 -1.54
CA GLU A 213 3.32 -21.14 -0.44
C GLU A 213 3.96 -20.43 0.75
N ALA A 214 5.22 -20.75 1.06
CA ALA A 214 5.95 -20.07 2.13
C ALA A 214 6.29 -18.62 1.76
N ALA A 215 6.65 -18.35 0.51
CA ALA A 215 6.90 -17.00 0.01
C ALA A 215 5.61 -16.16 -0.04
N GLU A 216 4.50 -16.72 -0.50
CA GLU A 216 3.16 -16.11 -0.47
C GLU A 216 2.76 -15.75 0.97
N LEU A 217 2.87 -16.70 1.90
CA LEU A 217 2.51 -16.51 3.31
C LEU A 217 3.42 -15.47 3.99
N ALA A 218 4.72 -15.44 3.69
CA ALA A 218 5.66 -14.49 4.28
C ALA A 218 5.21 -13.04 4.03
N LYS A 219 4.78 -12.72 2.82
CA LYS A 219 4.26 -11.38 2.49
C LYS A 219 2.94 -11.07 3.18
N LEU A 220 2.02 -12.03 3.22
CA LEU A 220 0.75 -11.86 3.93
C LEU A 220 0.94 -11.72 5.44
N ALA A 221 1.86 -12.48 6.03
CA ALA A 221 2.19 -12.40 7.46
C ALA A 221 2.77 -11.03 7.82
N GLU A 222 3.74 -10.52 7.01
CA GLU A 222 4.36 -9.21 7.22
C GLU A 222 3.33 -8.07 7.21
N THR A 223 2.42 -8.08 6.24
CA THR A 223 1.41 -7.03 6.10
C THR A 223 0.27 -7.17 7.09
N THR A 224 -0.12 -8.40 7.42
CA THR A 224 -1.12 -8.68 8.46
C THR A 224 -0.59 -8.31 9.84
N TYR A 225 0.69 -8.61 10.16
CA TYR A 225 1.34 -8.14 11.39
C TYR A 225 1.22 -6.61 11.53
N ARG A 226 1.52 -5.86 10.47
CA ARG A 226 1.43 -4.40 10.49
C ARG A 226 0.00 -3.92 10.73
N ASP A 227 -0.97 -4.48 10.05
CA ASP A 227 -2.39 -4.13 10.20
C ASP A 227 -2.91 -4.42 11.62
N VAL A 228 -2.58 -5.60 12.16
CA VAL A 228 -2.94 -6.01 13.54
C VAL A 228 -2.30 -5.07 14.56
N ASN A 229 -1.04 -4.72 14.38
CA ASN A 229 -0.32 -3.84 15.30
C ASN A 229 -0.88 -2.41 15.26
N ILE A 230 -1.29 -1.90 14.09
CA ILE A 230 -1.98 -0.61 13.97
C ILE A 230 -3.37 -0.70 14.64
N GLY A 231 -4.13 -1.76 14.42
CA GLY A 231 -5.44 -1.97 15.05
C GLY A 231 -5.35 -2.00 16.57
N LEU A 232 -4.31 -2.64 17.10
CA LEU A 232 -4.01 -2.64 18.55
C LEU A 232 -3.67 -1.23 19.06
N ALA A 233 -2.82 -0.49 18.35
CA ALA A 233 -2.48 0.89 18.70
C ALA A 233 -3.73 1.80 18.68
N ASN A 234 -4.61 1.65 17.71
CA ASN A 234 -5.89 2.35 17.61
C ASN A 234 -6.83 2.01 18.78
N GLN A 235 -6.88 0.74 19.17
CA GLN A 235 -7.65 0.32 20.35
C GLN A 235 -7.11 0.96 21.64
N PHE A 236 -5.78 1.02 21.80
CA PHE A 236 -5.16 1.69 22.93
C PHE A 236 -5.42 3.20 22.93
N ALA A 237 -5.42 3.86 21.76
CA ALA A 237 -5.72 5.28 21.66
C ALA A 237 -7.13 5.61 22.12
N ARG A 238 -8.14 4.85 21.67
CA ARG A 238 -9.53 5.03 22.11
C ARG A 238 -9.70 4.82 23.62
N PHE A 239 -9.03 3.82 24.20
CA PHE A 239 -9.05 3.61 25.64
C PHE A 239 -8.32 4.73 26.39
N ALA A 240 -7.17 5.19 25.91
CA ALA A 240 -6.40 6.28 26.49
C ALA A 240 -7.20 7.61 26.52
N ASP A 241 -7.92 7.91 25.43
CA ASP A 241 -8.81 9.07 25.36
C ASP A 241 -9.90 8.99 26.45
N ALA A 242 -10.50 7.79 26.67
CA ALA A 242 -11.55 7.59 27.68
C ALA A 242 -11.05 7.75 29.11
N ILE A 243 -9.75 7.57 29.37
CA ILE A 243 -9.16 7.69 30.72
C ILE A 243 -8.22 8.90 30.86
N SER A 244 -8.24 9.82 29.89
CA SER A 244 -7.41 11.05 29.86
C SER A 244 -5.91 10.79 29.97
N VAL A 245 -5.39 9.82 29.22
CA VAL A 245 -3.96 9.44 29.18
C VAL A 245 -3.40 9.66 27.77
N ASP A 246 -2.14 10.13 27.65
CA ASP A 246 -1.44 10.21 26.36
C ASP A 246 -0.90 8.84 25.96
N VAL A 247 -1.55 8.19 24.98
CA VAL A 247 -1.12 6.89 24.45
C VAL A 247 0.25 6.94 23.77
N ASN A 248 0.66 8.07 23.22
CA ASN A 248 1.96 8.18 22.54
C ASN A 248 3.11 8.06 23.55
N ALA A 249 2.96 8.67 24.74
CA ALA A 249 3.91 8.49 25.84
C ALA A 249 3.93 7.03 26.34
N VAL A 250 2.76 6.40 26.44
CA VAL A 250 2.63 4.98 26.81
C VAL A 250 3.32 4.08 25.78
N ILE A 251 3.05 4.27 24.50
CA ILE A 251 3.67 3.49 23.41
C ILE A 251 5.19 3.68 23.40
N GLN A 252 5.67 4.91 23.56
CA GLN A 252 7.10 5.20 23.66
C GLN A 252 7.75 4.45 24.83
N ALA A 253 7.10 4.44 25.99
CA ALA A 253 7.58 3.71 27.16
C ALA A 253 7.57 2.18 26.91
N CYS A 254 6.51 1.64 26.31
CA CYS A 254 6.44 0.22 25.94
C CYS A 254 7.56 -0.17 24.96
N ASN A 255 7.81 0.65 23.95
CA ASN A 255 8.81 0.37 22.91
C ASN A 255 10.26 0.62 23.37
N SER A 256 10.49 1.07 24.60
CA SER A 256 11.83 1.21 25.16
C SER A 256 12.50 -0.13 25.54
N GLN A 257 11.76 -1.24 25.52
CA GLN A 257 12.25 -2.59 25.73
C GLN A 257 12.17 -3.43 24.44
N PRO A 258 13.01 -4.47 24.26
CA PRO A 258 13.22 -5.11 22.95
C PRO A 258 12.07 -5.98 22.45
N TYR A 259 11.05 -6.26 23.26
CA TYR A 259 9.97 -7.17 22.89
C TYR A 259 8.68 -6.46 22.43
N SER A 260 8.64 -5.13 22.47
CA SER A 260 7.49 -4.33 22.03
C SER A 260 7.85 -3.45 20.85
N HIS A 261 7.03 -3.51 19.82
CA HIS A 261 7.12 -2.66 18.62
C HIS A 261 5.71 -2.18 18.23
N ILE A 262 5.06 -1.47 19.18
CA ILE A 262 3.70 -0.96 18.99
C ILE A 262 3.73 0.19 17.98
N HIS A 263 2.89 0.12 16.95
CA HIS A 263 2.73 1.18 15.95
C HIS A 263 2.03 2.42 16.53
N ARG A 264 1.94 3.47 15.72
CA ARG A 264 1.23 4.69 16.08
C ARG A 264 -0.24 4.56 15.71
N PRO A 265 -1.16 5.03 16.56
CA PRO A 265 -2.56 5.17 16.20
C PRO A 265 -2.77 6.31 15.20
N GLY A 266 -3.92 6.31 14.53
CA GLY A 266 -4.28 7.36 13.60
C GLY A 266 -5.71 7.25 13.10
N VAL A 267 -6.13 8.26 12.34
CA VAL A 267 -7.50 8.41 11.84
C VAL A 267 -7.90 7.30 10.87
N ALA A 268 -6.96 6.76 10.10
CA ALA A 268 -7.23 5.72 9.11
C ALA A 268 -5.94 4.99 8.69
N VAL A 269 -6.12 3.84 8.05
CA VAL A 269 -5.07 3.06 7.41
C VAL A 269 -5.34 3.01 5.92
N GLY A 270 -4.51 3.66 5.12
CA GLY A 270 -4.65 3.75 3.66
C GLY A 270 -3.49 3.12 2.89
N GLY A 271 -3.50 3.30 1.58
CA GLY A 271 -2.52 2.75 0.64
C GLY A 271 -2.89 1.36 0.13
N HIS A 272 -2.15 0.88 -0.87
CA HIS A 272 -2.47 -0.38 -1.56
C HIS A 272 -2.22 -1.65 -0.74
N CYS A 273 -1.28 -1.61 0.23
CA CYS A 273 -0.82 -2.83 0.89
C CYS A 273 -1.67 -3.20 2.12
N ILE A 274 -1.72 -2.31 3.13
CA ILE A 274 -2.29 -2.67 4.43
C ILE A 274 -3.82 -2.82 4.41
N PRO A 275 -4.61 -2.01 3.68
CA PRO A 275 -6.05 -2.26 3.55
C PRO A 275 -6.41 -3.53 2.76
N VAL A 276 -5.52 -4.01 1.87
CA VAL A 276 -5.80 -5.06 0.88
C VAL A 276 -5.24 -6.42 1.29
N TYR A 277 -3.94 -6.53 1.57
CA TYR A 277 -3.29 -7.84 1.73
C TYR A 277 -3.75 -8.65 2.96
N PRO A 278 -4.10 -8.06 4.12
CA PRO A 278 -4.75 -8.81 5.19
C PRO A 278 -6.07 -9.45 4.78
N GLN A 279 -6.80 -8.88 3.78
CA GLN A 279 -8.01 -9.50 3.23
C GLN A 279 -7.68 -10.80 2.47
N PHE A 280 -6.49 -10.87 1.82
CA PHE A 280 -6.03 -12.11 1.17
C PHE A 280 -5.70 -13.20 2.19
N TYR A 281 -5.15 -12.82 3.36
CA TYR A 281 -4.97 -13.75 4.46
C TYR A 281 -6.33 -14.25 4.98
N ILE A 282 -7.28 -13.34 5.25
CA ILE A 282 -8.64 -13.69 5.71
C ILE A 282 -9.38 -14.54 4.65
N PHE A 283 -9.17 -14.27 3.36
CA PHE A 283 -9.73 -15.10 2.28
C PHE A 283 -9.23 -16.56 2.35
N ASN A 284 -7.95 -16.78 2.68
CA ASN A 284 -7.40 -18.11 2.88
C ASN A 284 -7.85 -18.77 4.21
N ASP A 285 -8.01 -17.97 5.27
CA ASP A 285 -8.42 -18.42 6.60
C ASP A 285 -9.60 -17.58 7.12
N PRO A 286 -10.83 -17.93 6.73
CA PRO A 286 -12.03 -17.20 7.18
C PRO A 286 -12.28 -17.28 8.70
N ALA A 287 -11.56 -18.16 9.41
CA ALA A 287 -11.63 -18.30 10.87
C ALA A 287 -10.56 -17.47 11.61
N ALA A 288 -9.77 -16.67 10.91
CA ALA A 288 -8.71 -15.83 11.47
C ALA A 288 -9.25 -14.67 12.31
N THR A 289 -9.57 -14.90 13.56
CA THR A 289 -10.22 -13.93 14.45
C THR A 289 -9.39 -12.67 14.68
N ILE A 290 -8.07 -12.77 14.83
CA ILE A 290 -7.19 -11.63 15.13
C ILE A 290 -7.13 -10.63 13.98
N PRO A 291 -6.83 -11.00 12.73
CA PRO A 291 -6.85 -10.07 11.60
C PRO A 291 -8.23 -9.46 11.35
N ILE A 292 -9.30 -10.24 11.49
CA ILE A 292 -10.68 -9.75 11.33
C ILE A 292 -11.00 -8.66 12.35
N ALA A 293 -10.66 -8.88 13.63
CA ALA A 293 -10.87 -7.89 14.69
C ALA A 293 -10.01 -6.62 14.46
N ALA A 294 -8.76 -6.78 14.04
CA ALA A 294 -7.87 -5.67 13.75
C ALA A 294 -8.38 -4.82 12.57
N ARG A 295 -8.84 -5.46 11.49
CA ARG A 295 -9.48 -4.74 10.36
C ARG A 295 -10.70 -3.95 10.81
N ALA A 296 -11.55 -4.54 11.66
CA ALA A 296 -12.72 -3.86 12.22
C ALA A 296 -12.29 -2.64 13.07
N ALA A 297 -11.28 -2.80 13.92
CA ALA A 297 -10.74 -1.71 14.74
C ALA A 297 -10.18 -0.56 13.88
N ASN A 298 -9.42 -0.87 12.84
CA ASN A 298 -8.86 0.12 11.90
C ASN A 298 -9.98 0.85 11.12
N LYS A 299 -10.97 0.11 10.62
CA LYS A 299 -12.09 0.66 9.86
C LYS A 299 -13.00 1.56 10.70
N ALA A 300 -13.06 1.38 12.02
CA ALA A 300 -13.86 2.20 12.92
C ALA A 300 -13.24 3.57 13.24
N MET A 301 -11.95 3.81 12.90
CA MET A 301 -11.26 5.03 13.31
C MET A 301 -11.75 6.31 12.63
N PRO A 302 -12.12 6.35 11.34
CA PRO A 302 -12.73 7.54 10.76
C PRO A 302 -14.03 7.96 11.49
N GLY A 303 -14.92 7.01 11.77
CA GLY A 303 -16.13 7.26 12.54
C GLY A 303 -15.84 7.78 13.95
N TYR A 304 -14.91 7.15 14.65
CA TYR A 304 -14.44 7.63 15.96
C TYR A 304 -13.88 9.07 15.90
N THR A 305 -13.13 9.39 14.86
CA THR A 305 -12.57 10.74 14.66
C THR A 305 -13.67 11.79 14.48
N VAL A 306 -14.72 11.46 13.73
CA VAL A 306 -15.88 12.33 13.55
C VAL A 306 -16.69 12.46 14.85
N ASP A 307 -16.79 11.40 15.66
CA ASP A 307 -17.42 11.45 16.99
C ASP A 307 -16.67 12.38 17.96
N LEU A 308 -15.33 12.39 17.93
CA LEU A 308 -14.50 13.34 18.68
C LEU A 308 -14.80 14.80 18.27
N LEU A 309 -14.92 15.06 16.96
CA LEU A 309 -15.27 16.38 16.46
C LEU A 309 -16.68 16.77 16.93
N ALA A 310 -17.66 15.91 16.74
CA ALA A 310 -19.04 16.16 17.15
C ALA A 310 -19.18 16.40 18.67
N ALA A 311 -18.42 15.67 19.49
CA ALA A 311 -18.37 15.88 20.93
C ALA A 311 -17.84 17.27 21.29
N ALA A 312 -16.91 17.81 20.49
CA ALA A 312 -16.28 19.10 20.76
C ALA A 312 -17.08 20.31 20.23
N VAL A 313 -17.77 20.17 19.06
CA VAL A 313 -18.47 21.30 18.40
C VAL A 313 -19.99 21.19 18.41
N GLY A 314 -20.54 20.04 18.79
CA GLY A 314 -21.98 19.77 18.81
C GLY A 314 -22.51 19.16 17.50
N ASP A 315 -23.76 19.50 17.15
CA ASP A 315 -24.45 18.94 15.96
C ASP A 315 -23.72 19.37 14.66
N LEU A 316 -23.36 18.39 13.85
CA LEU A 316 -22.68 18.60 12.57
C LEU A 316 -23.64 18.85 11.39
N ARG A 317 -24.93 18.76 11.58
CA ARG A 317 -25.94 18.88 10.53
C ARG A 317 -25.87 20.26 9.88
N ASP A 318 -25.79 20.27 8.54
CA ASP A 318 -25.63 21.47 7.71
C ASP A 318 -24.36 22.30 7.99
N GLN A 319 -23.40 21.74 8.78
CA GLN A 319 -22.14 22.39 9.08
C GLN A 319 -21.05 21.99 8.08
N GLN A 320 -20.20 22.94 7.69
CA GLN A 320 -18.99 22.63 6.94
C GLN A 320 -17.93 22.03 7.86
N VAL A 321 -17.23 21.01 7.37
CA VAL A 321 -16.06 20.40 8.04
C VAL A 321 -14.92 20.31 7.05
N LEU A 322 -13.76 20.85 7.41
CA LEU A 322 -12.56 20.82 6.57
C LEU A 322 -11.74 19.55 6.83
N VAL A 323 -11.53 18.72 5.80
CA VAL A 323 -10.62 17.58 5.83
C VAL A 323 -9.29 17.98 5.21
N LEU A 324 -8.21 17.89 5.96
CA LEU A 324 -6.86 18.22 5.55
C LEU A 324 -6.11 16.96 5.10
N GLY A 325 -5.97 16.83 3.78
CA GLY A 325 -5.32 15.72 3.09
C GLY A 325 -6.29 14.76 2.40
N ALA A 326 -6.29 14.74 1.06
CA ALA A 326 -6.94 13.73 0.23
C ALA A 326 -6.08 12.47 0.10
N ALA A 327 -4.75 12.63 0.09
CA ALA A 327 -3.79 11.53 -0.01
C ALA A 327 -3.87 10.59 1.21
N TYR A 328 -3.48 9.31 1.05
CA TYR A 328 -3.50 8.37 2.17
C TYR A 328 -2.41 8.63 3.22
N ARG A 329 -1.35 9.38 2.89
CA ARG A 329 -0.30 9.87 3.78
C ARG A 329 0.33 11.15 3.22
N GLY A 330 1.08 11.87 4.05
CA GLY A 330 1.83 13.04 3.62
C GLY A 330 2.93 12.75 2.60
N GLY A 331 3.24 13.76 1.78
CA GLY A 331 4.33 13.72 0.81
C GLY A 331 4.10 12.86 -0.43
N VAL A 332 2.90 12.30 -0.63
CA VAL A 332 2.56 11.50 -1.82
C VAL A 332 1.27 11.98 -2.45
N LYS A 333 1.22 11.97 -3.78
CA LYS A 333 0.01 12.26 -4.58
C LYS A 333 -0.69 10.94 -4.92
N GLU A 334 -1.31 10.31 -3.91
CA GLU A 334 -1.95 9.00 -4.03
C GLU A 334 -3.13 8.86 -3.06
N THR A 335 -4.32 8.56 -3.58
CA THR A 335 -5.56 8.45 -2.78
C THR A 335 -6.05 7.01 -2.60
N ALA A 336 -5.28 6.01 -3.00
CA ALA A 336 -5.67 4.61 -2.87
C ALA A 336 -6.02 4.26 -1.41
N PHE A 337 -7.25 3.84 -1.19
CA PHE A 337 -7.79 3.53 0.14
C PHE A 337 -7.52 4.62 1.18
N SER A 338 -7.51 5.90 0.74
CA SER A 338 -7.33 7.03 1.67
C SER A 338 -8.49 7.12 2.65
N GLY A 339 -8.16 7.38 3.92
CA GLY A 339 -9.16 7.67 4.96
C GLY A 339 -9.98 8.93 4.71
N ALA A 340 -9.59 9.76 3.74
CA ALA A 340 -10.38 10.92 3.31
C ALA A 340 -11.76 10.49 2.79
N TYR A 341 -11.85 9.37 2.05
CA TYR A 341 -13.13 8.85 1.58
C TYR A 341 -14.02 8.41 2.74
N ASP A 342 -13.46 7.64 3.69
CA ASP A 342 -14.22 7.19 4.87
C ASP A 342 -14.67 8.38 5.74
N LEU A 343 -13.80 9.40 5.90
CA LEU A 343 -14.18 10.62 6.65
C LEU A 343 -15.29 11.40 5.97
N VAL A 344 -15.24 11.56 4.64
CA VAL A 344 -16.28 12.24 3.87
C VAL A 344 -17.61 11.48 3.99
N GLU A 345 -17.60 10.16 3.92
CA GLU A 345 -18.78 9.31 4.11
C GLU A 345 -19.33 9.45 5.54
N GLU A 346 -18.50 9.36 6.56
CA GLU A 346 -18.89 9.45 7.97
C GLU A 346 -19.45 10.86 8.34
N LEU A 347 -18.85 11.92 7.78
CA LEU A 347 -19.35 13.28 7.94
C LEU A 347 -20.69 13.47 7.24
N GLY A 348 -20.80 12.99 5.99
CA GLY A 348 -22.05 13.04 5.23
C GLY A 348 -23.18 12.25 5.90
N ALA A 349 -22.89 11.09 6.50
CA ALA A 349 -23.86 10.30 7.26
C ALA A 349 -24.41 11.05 8.50
N ARG A 350 -23.64 12.02 9.04
CA ARG A 350 -24.09 12.91 10.12
C ARG A 350 -24.71 14.23 9.62
N GLY A 351 -24.89 14.37 8.30
CA GLY A 351 -25.48 15.54 7.64
C GLY A 351 -24.55 16.73 7.51
N ALA A 352 -23.26 16.56 7.74
CA ALA A 352 -22.24 17.59 7.52
C ALA A 352 -21.96 17.80 6.02
N ALA A 353 -21.38 18.97 5.67
CA ALA A 353 -20.87 19.30 4.35
C ALA A 353 -19.34 19.26 4.35
N PRO A 354 -18.72 18.09 4.09
CA PRO A 354 -17.26 17.97 4.08
C PRO A 354 -16.66 18.69 2.89
N VAL A 355 -15.58 19.43 3.11
CA VAL A 355 -14.72 20.02 2.09
C VAL A 355 -13.28 19.53 2.29
N VAL A 356 -12.55 19.30 1.19
CA VAL A 356 -11.23 18.68 1.23
C VAL A 356 -10.18 19.63 0.69
N HIS A 357 -9.08 19.77 1.41
CA HIS A 357 -7.87 20.46 0.95
C HIS A 357 -6.70 19.48 0.93
N ASP A 358 -5.91 19.52 -0.15
CA ASP A 358 -4.65 18.76 -0.24
C ASP A 358 -3.63 19.57 -1.06
N PRO A 359 -2.40 19.78 -0.56
CA PRO A 359 -1.43 20.65 -1.24
C PRO A 359 -0.87 20.08 -2.55
N LEU A 360 -1.06 18.78 -2.81
CA LEU A 360 -0.55 18.08 -4.00
C LEU A 360 -1.60 17.95 -5.11
N TYR A 361 -2.84 18.36 -4.84
CA TYR A 361 -3.95 18.27 -5.78
C TYR A 361 -4.52 19.65 -6.10
N THR A 362 -4.86 19.84 -7.36
CA THR A 362 -5.67 20.98 -7.77
C THR A 362 -7.15 20.75 -7.44
N ASP A 363 -7.93 21.80 -7.39
CA ASP A 363 -9.39 21.71 -7.15
C ASP A 363 -10.10 20.83 -8.19
N GLY A 364 -9.67 20.91 -9.46
CA GLY A 364 -10.20 20.07 -10.53
C GLY A 364 -9.90 18.58 -10.33
N GLU A 365 -8.70 18.25 -9.85
CA GLU A 365 -8.33 16.88 -9.52
C GLU A 365 -9.10 16.34 -8.30
N LEU A 366 -9.26 17.17 -7.25
CA LEU A 366 -10.08 16.80 -6.09
C LEU A 366 -11.54 16.53 -6.48
N ALA A 367 -12.11 17.40 -7.33
CA ALA A 367 -13.46 17.22 -7.85
C ALA A 367 -13.60 15.95 -8.70
N ALA A 368 -12.61 15.65 -9.54
CA ALA A 368 -12.58 14.42 -10.34
C ALA A 368 -12.48 13.15 -9.47
N LEU A 369 -11.88 13.25 -8.28
CA LEU A 369 -11.82 12.19 -7.27
C LEU A 369 -13.12 12.06 -6.44
N GLY A 370 -14.11 12.95 -6.67
CA GLY A 370 -15.39 12.95 -5.96
C GLY A 370 -15.42 13.76 -4.66
N PHE A 371 -14.36 14.52 -4.38
CA PHE A 371 -14.34 15.44 -3.24
C PHE A 371 -14.90 16.82 -3.59
N GLN A 372 -15.47 17.52 -2.61
CA GLN A 372 -15.75 18.96 -2.70
C GLN A 372 -14.46 19.72 -2.32
N PRO A 373 -13.83 20.47 -3.25
CA PRO A 373 -12.60 21.21 -2.91
C PRO A 373 -12.90 22.38 -1.95
N ALA A 374 -11.99 22.60 -1.00
CA ALA A 374 -12.11 23.68 -0.02
C ALA A 374 -12.04 25.08 -0.67
N ALA A 375 -11.17 25.28 -1.69
CA ALA A 375 -10.95 26.57 -2.34
C ALA A 375 -12.14 27.04 -3.22
N THR A 376 -12.97 26.11 -3.71
CA THR A 376 -14.18 26.45 -4.49
C THR A 376 -15.41 26.75 -3.62
N SER A 377 -15.32 26.58 -2.30
CA SER A 377 -16.38 26.97 -1.36
C SER A 377 -16.37 28.47 -1.18
N ALA A 378 -17.37 29.16 -1.76
CA ALA A 378 -17.44 30.62 -1.80
C ALA A 378 -17.46 31.28 -0.40
N ASP A 379 -17.89 30.56 0.62
CA ASP A 379 -17.95 31.00 2.02
C ASP A 379 -17.42 29.86 2.93
N LEU A 380 -16.11 29.57 2.84
CA LEU A 380 -15.47 28.55 3.66
C LEU A 380 -15.45 28.98 5.13
N ALA A 381 -16.36 28.45 5.93
CA ALA A 381 -16.48 28.73 7.36
C ALA A 381 -16.75 27.39 8.10
N PRO A 382 -15.77 26.51 8.17
CA PRO A 382 -15.94 25.21 8.82
C PRO A 382 -16.14 25.38 10.33
N VAL A 383 -17.02 24.57 10.93
CA VAL A 383 -17.16 24.51 12.38
C VAL A 383 -15.95 23.86 13.02
N GLY A 384 -15.24 23.02 12.27
CA GLY A 384 -13.99 22.39 12.69
C GLY A 384 -13.30 21.66 11.52
N SER A 385 -12.15 21.10 11.80
CA SER A 385 -11.30 20.45 10.83
C SER A 385 -10.74 19.11 11.32
N ILE A 386 -10.36 18.23 10.39
CA ILE A 386 -9.76 16.92 10.66
C ILE A 386 -8.49 16.78 9.82
N LEU A 387 -7.34 16.55 10.46
CA LEU A 387 -6.11 16.21 9.77
C LEU A 387 -6.09 14.72 9.44
N GLN A 388 -6.15 14.41 8.14
CA GLN A 388 -6.12 13.05 7.62
C GLN A 388 -4.73 12.66 7.09
N ALA A 389 -4.02 13.53 6.34
CA ALA A 389 -2.68 13.26 5.82
C ALA A 389 -1.64 14.22 6.42
N ASP A 390 -0.51 13.66 6.82
CA ASP A 390 0.60 14.35 7.50
C ASP A 390 1.54 15.05 6.50
N HIS A 391 0.99 15.88 5.59
CA HIS A 391 1.81 16.72 4.72
C HIS A 391 2.63 17.71 5.53
N GLU A 392 3.87 17.99 5.12
CA GLU A 392 4.77 18.88 5.88
C GLU A 392 4.17 20.29 6.06
N ILE A 393 3.43 20.78 5.07
CA ILE A 393 2.77 22.09 5.15
C ILE A 393 1.74 22.19 6.29
N TYR A 394 1.17 21.07 6.73
CA TYR A 394 0.20 21.02 7.82
C TYR A 394 0.85 20.94 9.20
N ARG A 395 2.18 20.90 9.27
CA ARG A 395 2.87 20.88 10.55
C ARG A 395 2.66 22.16 11.33
N ASP A 396 2.65 23.31 10.64
CA ASP A 396 2.31 24.61 11.21
C ASP A 396 1.09 25.21 10.50
N LEU A 397 -0.09 24.95 11.04
CA LEU A 397 -1.35 25.43 10.50
C LEU A 397 -1.64 26.90 10.84
N SER A 398 -0.92 27.49 11.84
CA SER A 398 -1.09 28.89 12.21
C SER A 398 -0.64 29.85 11.12
N SER A 399 0.27 29.42 10.24
CA SER A 399 0.83 30.20 9.12
C SER A 399 0.13 29.96 7.78
N LEU A 400 -0.74 28.95 7.68
CA LEU A 400 -1.28 28.48 6.39
C LEU A 400 -2.46 29.36 5.88
N GLY A 401 -3.11 30.13 6.75
CA GLY A 401 -4.24 31.00 6.38
C GLY A 401 -5.52 30.27 5.98
N LEU A 402 -5.64 28.97 6.23
CA LEU A 402 -6.87 28.20 6.05
C LEU A 402 -7.77 28.41 7.28
N PRO A 403 -9.10 28.61 7.09
CA PRO A 403 -10.04 28.61 8.20
C PRO A 403 -10.19 27.18 8.73
N LEU A 404 -9.80 26.96 10.00
CA LEU A 404 -9.84 25.61 10.61
C LEU A 404 -11.11 25.37 11.43
N GLY A 405 -11.87 26.44 11.74
CA GLY A 405 -12.97 26.41 12.71
C GLY A 405 -12.47 26.38 14.17
N ASP A 406 -13.40 26.14 15.07
CA ASP A 406 -13.13 26.20 16.51
C ASP A 406 -12.26 25.02 17.00
N VAL A 407 -12.30 23.89 16.31
CA VAL A 407 -11.63 22.64 16.68
C VAL A 407 -10.92 22.00 15.51
N LEU A 408 -9.67 21.57 15.74
CA LEU A 408 -8.92 20.66 14.87
C LEU A 408 -8.78 19.29 15.54
N ILE A 409 -9.25 18.23 14.90
CA ILE A 409 -8.89 16.85 15.28
C ILE A 409 -7.60 16.47 14.55
N ASP A 410 -6.49 16.37 15.28
CA ASP A 410 -5.22 15.89 14.73
C ASP A 410 -5.21 14.35 14.69
N GLY A 411 -5.60 13.80 13.56
CA GLY A 411 -5.69 12.36 13.32
C GLY A 411 -4.34 11.66 13.12
N ARG A 412 -3.22 12.40 13.15
CA ARG A 412 -1.88 11.87 12.86
C ARG A 412 -0.84 12.16 13.96
N ASN A 413 -1.22 12.92 14.99
CA ASN A 413 -0.27 13.47 15.99
C ASN A 413 0.90 14.20 15.29
N TRP A 414 0.56 15.05 14.33
CA TRP A 414 1.52 15.70 13.44
C TRP A 414 1.65 17.20 13.66
N VAL A 415 0.53 17.87 13.98
CA VAL A 415 0.45 19.33 14.06
C VAL A 415 1.23 19.85 15.26
N SER A 416 2.16 20.79 15.02
CA SER A 416 2.91 21.47 16.07
C SER A 416 2.24 22.77 16.53
N SER A 417 1.53 23.47 15.61
CA SER A 417 0.96 24.80 15.86
C SER A 417 -0.37 24.97 15.13
N VAL A 418 -1.33 25.58 15.81
CA VAL A 418 -2.64 25.98 15.27
C VAL A 418 -2.90 27.46 15.58
N PRO A 419 -3.80 28.18 14.86
CA PRO A 419 -4.27 29.50 15.24
C PRO A 419 -4.77 29.52 16.69
N SER A 420 -4.63 30.67 17.36
CA SER A 420 -4.96 30.82 18.81
C SER A 420 -6.44 30.56 19.12
N GLU A 421 -7.31 30.79 18.16
CA GLU A 421 -8.77 30.57 18.24
C GLU A 421 -9.16 29.09 18.02
N THR A 422 -8.29 28.28 17.45
CA THR A 422 -8.59 26.86 17.17
C THR A 422 -8.04 25.96 18.29
N ARG A 423 -8.90 25.18 18.91
CA ARG A 423 -8.51 24.14 19.86
C ARG A 423 -8.08 22.88 19.12
N ARG A 424 -6.85 22.39 19.38
CA ARG A 424 -6.40 21.09 18.87
C ARG A 424 -6.79 19.97 19.83
N ILE A 425 -7.33 18.87 19.28
CA ILE A 425 -7.57 17.59 19.96
C ILE A 425 -6.82 16.53 19.14
N THR A 426 -5.91 15.79 19.78
CA THR A 426 -5.13 14.75 19.14
C THR A 426 -5.62 13.37 19.55
N ILE A 427 -5.86 12.47 18.59
CA ILE A 427 -6.30 11.09 18.87
C ILE A 427 -5.32 10.41 19.82
N GLY A 428 -5.84 9.86 20.90
CA GLY A 428 -5.07 9.12 21.90
C GLY A 428 -4.30 9.98 22.90
N ARG A 429 -4.57 11.31 22.99
CA ARG A 429 -3.93 12.17 24.01
C ARG A 429 -4.78 12.42 25.25
N GLY A 430 -5.97 11.86 25.30
CA GLY A 430 -6.86 12.08 26.45
C GLY A 430 -7.34 13.53 26.62
N GLU A 431 -7.32 14.31 25.54
CA GLU A 431 -7.72 15.73 25.52
C GLU A 431 -9.23 15.90 25.35
N VAL A 432 -9.99 14.82 25.42
CA VAL A 432 -11.45 14.80 25.21
C VAL A 432 -12.15 15.42 26.41
N VAL A 433 -12.95 16.42 26.14
CA VAL A 433 -13.73 17.14 27.14
C VAL A 433 -14.89 16.25 27.64
N ASP A 434 -15.17 16.35 28.94
CA ASP A 434 -16.34 15.98 29.76
C ASP A 434 -17.68 15.57 29.07
N ALA A 435 -17.64 14.86 27.97
CA ALA A 435 -18.77 14.10 27.51
C ALA A 435 -18.45 12.63 27.80
N ALA A 436 -19.03 12.09 28.86
CA ALA A 436 -18.99 10.68 29.21
C ALA A 436 -19.29 9.85 27.94
N VAL A 437 -18.25 9.43 27.24
CA VAL A 437 -18.35 8.31 26.33
C VAL A 437 -18.63 7.14 27.26
N ASP A 438 -19.87 6.67 27.29
CA ASP A 438 -20.30 5.55 28.13
C ASP A 438 -19.54 4.28 27.68
N VAL A 439 -18.33 4.11 28.22
CA VAL A 439 -17.46 2.95 27.98
C VAL A 439 -18.12 1.68 28.57
N ALA A 440 -19.09 1.83 29.47
CA ALA A 440 -19.83 0.71 30.08
C ALA A 440 -20.85 0.08 29.10
N GLY A 441 -21.34 0.85 28.10
CA GLY A 441 -22.29 0.33 27.12
C GLY A 441 -21.71 -0.55 26.03
N SER A 442 -20.40 -0.46 25.75
CA SER A 442 -19.73 -1.24 24.68
C SER A 442 -19.07 -2.53 25.17
N LEU A 443 -19.03 -2.80 26.46
CA LEU A 443 -18.55 -4.06 27.06
C LEU A 443 -19.66 -5.09 27.26
N GLY A 444 -20.83 -4.89 26.61
CA GLY A 444 -21.94 -5.82 26.61
C GLY A 444 -21.57 -7.16 25.96
N SER A 445 -21.43 -8.17 26.83
CA SER A 445 -21.48 -9.62 26.55
C SER A 445 -20.50 -10.18 25.51
N VAL A 446 -19.27 -10.40 25.93
CA VAL A 446 -18.52 -11.57 25.48
C VAL A 446 -18.45 -12.54 26.66
N ALA A 447 -19.45 -13.39 26.77
CA ALA A 447 -19.45 -14.62 27.56
C ALA A 447 -19.73 -15.78 26.61
#